data_991e128a69b3f0f187589762765b6aae
#
_entry.id   991e128a69b3f0f187589762765b6aae
#
_cell.length_a   1.000
_cell.length_b   1.000
_cell.length_c   1.000
_cell.angle_alpha   90.00
_cell.angle_beta   90.00
_cell.angle_gamma   90.00
#
_symmetry.space_group_name_H-M   'P 1'
#
loop_
_entity.id
_entity.type
_entity.pdbx_description
1 polymer ?
#
loop_
_entity_poly.entity_id
_entity_poly.type
_entity_poly.pdbx_seq_one_letter_code
_entity_poly.pdbx_strand_id
1 'polypeptide(L)'
;MKKVGFDNDKYLKLQSEHIRERIAKFGGKLYLEFGGKLFDDYHASRVLPGFKPDSKLQMLLQLKDDAEVVIAINSGDIEKNKIRGDLGITYDTDVLRLIAAFRGVGLYVGSVVLTQYAGQQTADHFAKRLEGIGIKVYKHHHVEGYPSNLQQILSEEGFGRNDYIETTRKLVIVTAPGPGSGKMATCLSQLYKDHQRGDVAGYAKFETFPIWNIPLKHPVNIAYEAATADLNDVNMIDPFHLDAYGVKAVNYNRDVEIFPVLNAMFERIFGESPYKSPTDMGVNMAGNCIVDDAVVCDASNQEIIRRYYQALCNDRQGRESKEEIYKLELLMNKVEITTADRKVVAAALSKADATGEPAAAIEFPDGEIITGKTSELLGASSAMLINALKKLAGIPDEALLISPEVIEPIQKLKTEHLGNRNPRLHTDEVLIALSICAVTNPTVQKAMNELHNLSGCEVHSSVILSHIDENVFKKLGINLTCEPKYQENKFYQN
;
A
#
# COMPACT_ATOMS: atom_id res chain seq x y z
N MET A 1 4.24 12.27 -22.34
CA MET A 1 4.46 12.69 -20.94
C MET A 1 3.41 11.99 -20.07
N LYS A 2 3.79 11.48 -18.90
CA LYS A 2 2.80 10.93 -17.95
C LYS A 2 1.80 12.03 -17.57
N LYS A 3 0.50 11.75 -17.63
CA LYS A 3 -0.52 12.67 -17.16
C LYS A 3 -0.39 12.83 -15.65
N VAL A 4 -0.50 14.05 -15.14
CA VAL A 4 -0.41 14.37 -13.71
C VAL A 4 -1.77 14.89 -13.27
N GLY A 5 -2.40 14.20 -12.32
CA GLY A 5 -3.71 14.56 -11.76
C GLY A 5 -3.61 15.06 -10.31
N PHE A 6 -2.43 14.96 -9.69
CA PHE A 6 -2.23 15.28 -8.28
C PHE A 6 -0.94 16.09 -8.07
N ASP A 7 -1.05 17.18 -7.32
CA ASP A 7 0.07 18.05 -6.96
C ASP A 7 0.69 17.57 -5.63
N ASN A 8 1.77 16.80 -5.76
CA ASN A 8 2.46 16.23 -4.60
C ASN A 8 3.12 17.28 -3.71
N ASP A 9 3.71 18.31 -4.29
CA ASP A 9 4.43 19.33 -3.51
C ASP A 9 3.45 20.19 -2.71
N LYS A 10 2.30 20.53 -3.29
CA LYS A 10 1.18 21.17 -2.59
C LYS A 10 0.66 20.27 -1.45
N TYR A 11 0.55 18.96 -1.68
CA TYR A 11 0.12 18.01 -0.65
C TYR A 11 1.07 17.99 0.54
N LEU A 12 2.39 17.86 0.30
CA LEU A 12 3.39 17.87 1.36
C LEU A 12 3.30 19.14 2.21
N LYS A 13 3.14 20.28 1.56
CA LYS A 13 3.00 21.58 2.23
C LYS A 13 1.73 21.65 3.07
N LEU A 14 0.56 21.45 2.46
CA LEU A 14 -0.72 21.60 3.16
C LEU A 14 -0.87 20.58 4.30
N GLN A 15 -0.43 19.35 4.10
CA GLN A 15 -0.51 18.30 5.12
C GLN A 15 0.36 18.63 6.33
N SER A 16 1.60 19.09 6.12
CA SER A 16 2.50 19.48 7.20
C SER A 16 2.05 20.76 7.91
N GLU A 17 1.51 21.75 7.20
CA GLU A 17 0.92 22.94 7.78
C GLU A 17 -0.26 22.58 8.69
N HIS A 18 -1.18 21.74 8.23
CA HIS A 18 -2.34 21.32 9.00
C HIS A 18 -1.96 20.53 10.26
N ILE A 19 -0.91 19.71 10.21
CA ILE A 19 -0.36 19.05 11.41
C ILE A 19 0.18 20.09 12.41
N ARG A 20 0.90 21.13 11.96
CA ARG A 20 1.40 22.20 12.84
C ARG A 20 0.24 22.99 13.49
N GLU A 21 -0.82 23.27 12.74
CA GLU A 21 -2.04 23.90 13.28
C GLU A 21 -2.67 23.04 14.39
N ARG A 22 -2.74 21.71 14.19
CA ARG A 22 -3.22 20.78 15.23
C ARG A 22 -2.34 20.79 16.47
N ILE A 23 -1.02 20.78 16.33
CA ILE A 23 -0.08 20.91 17.45
C ILE A 23 -0.35 22.19 18.23
N ALA A 24 -0.49 23.33 17.54
CA ALA A 24 -0.77 24.62 18.16
C ALA A 24 -2.14 24.65 18.88
N LYS A 25 -3.19 24.09 18.25
CA LYS A 25 -4.54 23.99 18.80
C LYS A 25 -4.57 23.27 20.16
N PHE A 26 -3.70 22.25 20.34
CA PHE A 26 -3.65 21.41 21.54
C PHE A 26 -2.46 21.75 22.47
N GLY A 27 -2.14 23.04 22.59
CA GLY A 27 -1.16 23.49 23.59
C GLY A 27 0.29 23.09 23.30
N GLY A 28 0.60 22.58 22.12
CA GLY A 28 1.97 22.30 21.69
C GLY A 28 2.38 20.82 21.67
N LYS A 29 1.47 19.86 21.97
CA LYS A 29 1.72 18.42 21.84
C LYS A 29 0.60 17.72 21.11
N LEU A 30 0.97 16.82 20.19
CA LEU A 30 0.03 16.05 19.37
C LEU A 30 0.46 14.59 19.26
N TYR A 31 -0.43 13.66 19.61
CA TYR A 31 -0.31 12.25 19.23
C TYR A 31 -0.95 12.03 17.87
N LEU A 32 -0.14 11.70 16.88
CA LEU A 32 -0.57 11.45 15.51
C LEU A 32 -0.59 9.95 15.24
N GLU A 33 -1.79 9.36 15.23
CA GLU A 33 -1.95 7.98 14.77
C GLU A 33 -1.65 7.93 13.28
N PHE A 34 -0.62 7.17 12.92
CA PHE A 34 -0.19 7.08 11.54
C PHE A 34 -0.57 5.72 10.96
N GLY A 35 -1.57 5.74 10.09
CA GLY A 35 -2.06 4.56 9.38
C GLY A 35 -1.41 4.36 8.01
N GLY A 36 -1.49 3.13 7.51
CA GLY A 36 -1.03 2.78 6.17
C GLY A 36 0.48 2.68 5.99
N LYS A 37 0.91 2.51 4.74
CA LYS A 37 2.31 2.32 4.37
C LYS A 37 3.03 3.67 4.32
N LEU A 38 4.16 3.77 5.05
CA LEU A 38 4.97 5.01 5.13
C LEU A 38 5.97 5.11 3.99
N PHE A 39 6.54 4.00 3.54
CA PHE A 39 7.65 3.98 2.59
C PHE A 39 7.22 3.66 1.16
N ASP A 40 6.14 2.87 0.99
CA ASP A 40 5.77 2.28 -0.30
C ASP A 40 4.26 2.35 -0.52
N ASP A 41 3.70 3.57 -0.54
CA ASP A 41 2.27 3.76 -0.79
C ASP A 41 1.94 3.70 -2.29
N TYR A 42 2.11 2.51 -2.85
CA TYR A 42 1.83 2.27 -4.25
C TYR A 42 0.35 2.39 -4.62
N HIS A 43 -0.58 2.19 -3.66
CA HIS A 43 -1.99 2.40 -3.93
C HIS A 43 -2.25 3.88 -4.22
N ALA A 44 -1.82 4.77 -3.33
CA ALA A 44 -1.97 6.21 -3.53
C ALA A 44 -1.33 6.69 -4.83
N SER A 45 -0.13 6.21 -5.16
CA SER A 45 0.55 6.61 -6.40
C SER A 45 -0.12 6.09 -7.68
N ARG A 46 -0.91 5.01 -7.60
CA ARG A 46 -1.70 4.51 -8.75
C ARG A 46 -3.00 5.27 -8.95
N VAL A 47 -3.72 5.61 -7.87
CA VAL A 47 -5.01 6.31 -7.97
C VAL A 47 -4.89 7.82 -8.04
N LEU A 48 -3.75 8.38 -7.65
CA LEU A 48 -3.43 9.81 -7.69
C LEU A 48 -2.14 10.04 -8.51
N PRO A 49 -2.20 10.00 -9.85
CA PRO A 49 -1.02 10.23 -10.70
C PRO A 49 -0.34 11.56 -10.39
N GLY A 50 0.91 11.50 -9.93
CA GLY A 50 1.67 12.62 -9.37
C GLY A 50 2.03 12.43 -7.90
N PHE A 51 1.26 11.66 -7.12
CA PHE A 51 1.60 11.26 -5.77
C PHE A 51 2.81 10.31 -5.78
N LYS A 52 3.85 10.63 -4.99
CA LYS A 52 5.05 9.80 -4.88
C LYS A 52 4.86 8.73 -3.81
N PRO A 53 5.31 7.48 -4.01
CA PRO A 53 5.13 6.39 -3.01
C PRO A 53 5.69 6.71 -1.63
N ASP A 54 6.70 7.56 -1.54
CA ASP A 54 7.36 8.02 -0.30
C ASP A 54 6.84 9.36 0.23
N SER A 55 5.76 9.92 -0.33
CA SER A 55 5.22 11.25 0.04
C SER A 55 4.95 11.38 1.54
N LYS A 56 4.43 10.33 2.17
CA LYS A 56 4.18 10.33 3.61
C LYS A 56 5.48 10.49 4.42
N LEU A 57 6.54 9.81 3.98
CA LEU A 57 7.86 9.95 4.59
C LEU A 57 8.43 11.35 4.36
N GLN A 58 8.36 11.85 3.13
CA GLN A 58 8.83 13.21 2.79
C GLN A 58 8.13 14.29 3.63
N MET A 59 6.83 14.14 3.86
CA MET A 59 6.06 15.02 4.75
C MET A 59 6.58 14.95 6.19
N LEU A 60 6.83 13.75 6.74
CA LEU A 60 7.37 13.59 8.08
C LEU A 60 8.77 14.20 8.22
N LEU A 61 9.60 14.14 7.17
CA LEU A 61 10.93 14.75 7.15
C LEU A 61 10.87 16.29 7.26
N GLN A 62 9.78 16.93 6.79
CA GLN A 62 9.55 18.37 7.00
C GLN A 62 9.23 18.73 8.47
N LEU A 63 8.87 17.72 9.27
CA LEU A 63 8.51 17.86 10.69
C LEU A 63 9.54 17.20 11.62
N LYS A 64 10.66 16.71 11.10
CA LYS A 64 11.60 15.82 11.81
C LYS A 64 12.14 16.38 13.12
N ASP A 65 12.33 17.70 13.21
CA ASP A 65 12.91 18.33 14.40
C ASP A 65 11.91 18.37 15.57
N ASP A 66 10.60 18.41 15.27
CA ASP A 66 9.51 18.38 16.23
C ASP A 66 8.92 16.97 16.44
N ALA A 67 9.33 15.97 15.63
CA ALA A 67 8.73 14.65 15.59
C ALA A 67 9.55 13.58 16.27
N GLU A 68 8.89 12.68 17.01
CA GLU A 68 9.43 11.39 17.43
C GLU A 68 8.47 10.27 17.06
N VAL A 69 9.04 9.10 16.78
CA VAL A 69 8.29 7.91 16.37
C VAL A 69 8.19 6.93 17.54
N VAL A 70 6.97 6.50 17.81
CA VAL A 70 6.61 5.41 18.71
C VAL A 70 6.03 4.28 17.86
N ILE A 71 6.58 3.07 17.97
CA ILE A 71 6.11 1.92 17.18
C ILE A 71 5.31 1.00 18.09
N ALA A 72 4.01 0.83 17.79
CA ALA A 72 3.13 -0.08 18.51
C ALA A 72 3.14 -1.47 17.85
N ILE A 73 3.25 -2.53 18.66
CA ILE A 73 3.14 -3.91 18.18
C ILE A 73 2.34 -4.76 19.18
N ASN A 74 1.41 -5.56 18.68
CA ASN A 74 0.58 -6.44 19.48
C ASN A 74 1.40 -7.65 19.98
N SER A 75 1.44 -7.89 21.29
CA SER A 75 2.16 -9.00 21.92
C SER A 75 1.66 -10.37 21.44
N GLY A 76 0.37 -10.51 21.17
CA GLY A 76 -0.20 -11.73 20.61
C GLY A 76 0.21 -11.97 19.14
N ASP A 77 0.48 -10.91 18.35
CA ASP A 77 0.99 -11.04 16.98
C ASP A 77 2.46 -11.51 16.99
N ILE A 78 3.25 -11.09 18.00
CA ILE A 78 4.61 -11.61 18.22
C ILE A 78 4.55 -13.11 18.54
N GLU A 79 3.70 -13.50 19.50
CA GLU A 79 3.54 -14.88 19.93
C GLU A 79 3.12 -15.82 18.81
N LYS A 80 2.25 -15.35 17.92
CA LYS A 80 1.76 -16.10 16.74
C LYS A 80 2.72 -16.05 15.53
N ASN A 81 3.85 -15.37 15.64
CA ASN A 81 4.75 -15.10 14.52
C ASN A 81 4.00 -14.58 13.27
N LYS A 82 3.10 -13.63 13.49
CA LYS A 82 2.26 -13.09 12.41
C LYS A 82 3.11 -12.48 11.31
N ILE A 83 2.87 -12.93 10.08
CA ILE A 83 3.64 -12.53 8.90
C ILE A 83 2.96 -11.34 8.23
N ARG A 84 3.76 -10.38 7.82
CA ARG A 84 3.35 -9.29 6.94
C ARG A 84 3.34 -9.79 5.49
N GLY A 85 2.15 -9.95 4.91
CA GLY A 85 1.96 -10.64 3.63
C GLY A 85 2.69 -10.02 2.43
N ASP A 86 2.87 -8.69 2.42
CA ASP A 86 3.54 -7.98 1.32
C ASP A 86 5.08 -8.10 1.36
N LEU A 87 5.67 -8.39 2.52
CA LEU A 87 7.12 -8.50 2.73
C LEU A 87 7.58 -9.92 3.07
N GLY A 88 6.67 -10.81 3.49
CA GLY A 88 7.00 -12.17 3.89
C GLY A 88 7.82 -12.28 5.18
N ILE A 89 7.85 -11.23 6.02
CA ILE A 89 8.58 -11.18 7.30
C ILE A 89 7.61 -11.08 8.48
N THR A 90 8.04 -11.53 9.66
CA THR A 90 7.24 -11.42 10.88
C THR A 90 7.12 -9.96 11.35
N TYR A 91 6.05 -9.64 12.12
CA TYR A 91 5.79 -8.27 12.60
C TYR A 91 6.91 -7.75 13.50
N ASP A 92 7.50 -8.59 14.36
CA ASP A 92 8.67 -8.22 15.18
C ASP A 92 9.90 -7.90 14.34
N THR A 93 10.15 -8.68 13.28
CA THR A 93 11.20 -8.39 12.29
C THR A 93 10.91 -7.09 11.55
N ASP A 94 9.65 -6.82 11.20
CA ASP A 94 9.28 -5.57 10.55
C ASP A 94 9.45 -4.35 11.48
N VAL A 95 9.22 -4.47 12.78
CA VAL A 95 9.55 -3.40 13.76
C VAL A 95 11.03 -3.05 13.69
N LEU A 96 11.92 -4.03 13.66
CA LEU A 96 13.37 -3.78 13.55
C LEU A 96 13.73 -3.09 12.22
N ARG A 97 13.10 -3.52 11.13
CA ARG A 97 13.25 -2.88 9.81
C ARG A 97 12.76 -1.43 9.83
N LEU A 98 11.61 -1.15 10.44
CA LEU A 98 11.05 0.19 10.58
C LEU A 98 11.97 1.09 11.41
N ILE A 99 12.52 0.60 12.53
CA ILE A 99 13.49 1.35 13.34
C ILE A 99 14.71 1.73 12.50
N ALA A 100 15.29 0.77 11.79
CA ALA A 100 16.45 1.02 10.93
C ALA A 100 16.13 2.02 9.80
N ALA A 101 14.97 1.87 9.16
CA ALA A 101 14.53 2.75 8.09
C ALA A 101 14.28 4.19 8.57
N PHE A 102 13.59 4.39 9.70
CA PHE A 102 13.38 5.73 10.26
C PHE A 102 14.68 6.40 10.69
N ARG A 103 15.56 5.67 11.39
CA ARG A 103 16.89 6.18 11.77
C ARG A 103 17.74 6.52 10.54
N GLY A 104 17.67 5.69 9.49
CA GLY A 104 18.41 5.91 8.23
C GLY A 104 18.04 7.20 7.50
N VAL A 105 16.81 7.70 7.69
CA VAL A 105 16.35 8.99 7.13
C VAL A 105 16.41 10.15 8.13
N GLY A 106 16.95 9.91 9.33
CA GLY A 106 17.16 10.94 10.36
C GLY A 106 15.94 11.26 11.22
N LEU A 107 14.91 10.39 11.25
CA LEU A 107 13.80 10.49 12.21
C LEU A 107 14.19 9.86 13.54
N TYR A 108 13.84 10.54 14.63
CA TYR A 108 14.08 10.02 15.97
C TYR A 108 13.04 8.96 16.33
N VAL A 109 13.50 7.75 16.63
CA VAL A 109 12.66 6.66 17.16
C VAL A 109 12.84 6.63 18.66
N GLY A 110 11.81 7.07 19.38
CA GLY A 110 11.82 7.20 20.84
C GLY A 110 11.66 5.84 21.55
N SER A 111 10.67 5.05 21.12
CA SER A 111 10.32 3.82 21.83
C SER A 111 9.50 2.84 20.98
N VAL A 112 9.35 1.62 21.52
CA VAL A 112 8.40 0.61 21.07
C VAL A 112 7.41 0.32 22.19
N VAL A 113 6.13 0.15 21.84
CA VAL A 113 5.06 -0.20 22.79
C VAL A 113 4.55 -1.60 22.47
N LEU A 114 4.66 -2.50 23.43
CA LEU A 114 4.05 -3.83 23.39
C LEU A 114 2.60 -3.70 23.86
N THR A 115 1.66 -3.73 22.92
CA THR A 115 0.23 -3.61 23.22
C THR A 115 -0.40 -4.98 23.46
N GLN A 116 -1.58 -5.01 24.08
CA GLN A 116 -2.29 -6.25 24.48
C GLN A 116 -1.39 -7.19 25.29
N TYR A 117 -0.49 -6.60 26.10
CA TYR A 117 0.45 -7.37 26.90
C TYR A 117 -0.25 -8.07 28.06
N ALA A 118 -0.04 -9.37 28.18
CA ALA A 118 -0.59 -10.24 29.21
C ALA A 118 0.47 -11.22 29.77
N GLY A 119 1.77 -10.87 29.66
CA GLY A 119 2.86 -11.70 30.16
C GLY A 119 3.41 -12.72 29.16
N GLN A 120 3.25 -12.50 27.87
CA GLN A 120 3.77 -13.38 26.82
C GLN A 120 5.31 -13.41 26.85
N GLN A 121 5.91 -14.59 27.03
CA GLN A 121 7.37 -14.75 27.09
C GLN A 121 8.07 -14.31 25.79
N THR A 122 7.46 -14.54 24.63
CA THR A 122 7.98 -14.11 23.34
C THR A 122 8.07 -12.59 23.25
N ALA A 123 7.07 -11.87 23.78
CA ALA A 123 7.08 -10.42 23.86
C ALA A 123 8.16 -9.89 24.81
N ASP A 124 8.38 -10.56 25.96
CA ASP A 124 9.46 -10.21 26.87
C ASP A 124 10.87 -10.46 26.27
N HIS A 125 11.04 -11.54 25.51
CA HIS A 125 12.29 -11.76 24.78
C HIS A 125 12.52 -10.68 23.71
N PHE A 126 11.47 -10.28 23.01
CA PHE A 126 11.55 -9.20 22.04
C PHE A 126 11.86 -7.84 22.69
N ALA A 127 11.25 -7.54 23.85
CA ALA A 127 11.58 -6.37 24.64
C ALA A 127 13.09 -6.30 24.97
N LYS A 128 13.65 -7.37 25.52
CA LYS A 128 15.10 -7.45 25.83
C LYS A 128 15.98 -7.24 24.59
N ARG A 129 15.55 -7.77 23.43
CA ARG A 129 16.25 -7.55 22.16
C ARG A 129 16.26 -6.09 21.75
N LEU A 130 15.13 -5.39 21.88
CA LEU A 130 15.00 -3.96 21.60
C LEU A 130 15.83 -3.11 22.57
N GLU A 131 15.79 -3.41 23.87
CA GLU A 131 16.60 -2.74 24.88
C GLU A 131 18.10 -2.92 24.60
N GLY A 132 18.51 -4.12 24.14
CA GLY A 132 19.88 -4.43 23.75
C GLY A 132 20.41 -3.58 22.56
N ILE A 133 19.52 -3.01 21.75
CA ILE A 133 19.86 -2.07 20.67
C ILE A 133 19.56 -0.60 21.01
N GLY A 134 19.30 -0.32 22.32
CA GLY A 134 19.08 1.03 22.83
C GLY A 134 17.72 1.62 22.53
N ILE A 135 16.68 0.79 22.38
CA ILE A 135 15.28 1.22 22.24
C ILE A 135 14.56 1.05 23.57
N LYS A 136 13.91 2.10 24.06
CA LYS A 136 13.00 2.02 25.21
C LYS A 136 11.78 1.19 24.85
N VAL A 137 11.32 0.32 25.76
CA VAL A 137 10.13 -0.50 25.57
C VAL A 137 9.14 -0.21 26.70
N TYR A 138 7.88 -0.01 26.31
CA TYR A 138 6.75 0.21 27.22
C TYR A 138 5.70 -0.87 27.02
N LYS A 139 4.93 -1.17 28.07
CA LYS A 139 3.89 -2.22 28.08
C LYS A 139 2.53 -1.60 28.27
N HIS A 140 1.64 -1.81 27.30
CA HIS A 140 0.23 -1.49 27.39
C HIS A 140 -0.57 -2.78 27.51
N HIS A 141 -1.26 -2.93 28.63
CA HIS A 141 -1.95 -4.15 29.00
C HIS A 141 -3.25 -4.35 28.21
N HIS A 142 -3.69 -5.59 28.15
CA HIS A 142 -5.04 -5.89 27.68
C HIS A 142 -6.06 -5.27 28.63
N VAL A 143 -7.04 -4.51 28.09
CA VAL A 143 -8.12 -3.92 28.85
C VAL A 143 -9.42 -4.62 28.48
N GLU A 144 -10.02 -5.29 29.44
CA GLU A 144 -11.27 -6.02 29.22
C GLU A 144 -12.42 -5.07 28.87
N GLY A 145 -13.20 -5.44 27.85
CA GLY A 145 -14.31 -4.64 27.37
C GLY A 145 -13.92 -3.44 26.49
N TYR A 146 -12.64 -3.30 26.11
CA TYR A 146 -12.23 -2.29 25.12
C TYR A 146 -12.86 -2.61 23.75
N PRO A 147 -13.41 -1.63 23.01
CA PRO A 147 -13.43 -0.18 23.33
C PRO A 147 -14.69 0.32 24.07
N SER A 148 -15.64 -0.52 24.43
CA SER A 148 -16.99 -0.12 24.84
C SER A 148 -17.14 0.16 26.35
N ASN A 149 -16.36 -0.52 27.20
CA ASN A 149 -16.45 -0.34 28.68
C ASN A 149 -15.62 0.86 29.13
N LEU A 150 -16.16 2.09 28.93
CA LEU A 150 -15.45 3.33 29.26
C LEU A 150 -15.04 3.45 30.72
N GLN A 151 -15.84 2.91 31.65
CA GLN A 151 -15.53 2.99 33.06
C GLN A 151 -14.28 2.18 33.39
N GLN A 152 -14.15 0.98 32.83
CA GLN A 152 -12.97 0.15 32.97
C GLN A 152 -11.76 0.72 32.26
N ILE A 153 -11.96 1.23 31.02
CA ILE A 153 -10.87 1.73 30.18
C ILE A 153 -10.21 2.96 30.83
N LEU A 154 -11.00 3.92 31.31
CA LEU A 154 -10.53 5.17 31.94
C LEU A 154 -10.40 5.03 33.45
N SER A 155 -9.87 3.92 33.93
CA SER A 155 -9.60 3.61 35.33
C SER A 155 -8.12 3.28 35.58
N GLU A 156 -7.73 3.17 36.84
CA GLU A 156 -6.37 2.72 37.25
C GLU A 156 -6.07 1.30 36.76
N GLU A 157 -7.07 0.43 36.66
CA GLU A 157 -6.95 -0.94 36.16
C GLU A 157 -6.99 -1.03 34.63
N GLY A 158 -7.47 0.04 33.97
CA GLY A 158 -7.47 0.19 32.50
C GLY A 158 -6.22 0.92 32.00
N PHE A 159 -6.41 2.11 31.44
CA PHE A 159 -5.29 2.93 30.95
C PHE A 159 -4.32 3.36 32.06
N GLY A 160 -4.78 3.44 33.31
CA GLY A 160 -3.93 3.70 34.46
C GLY A 160 -2.81 2.67 34.65
N ARG A 161 -3.09 1.40 34.36
CA ARG A 161 -2.12 0.30 34.46
C ARG A 161 -1.02 0.33 33.38
N ASN A 162 -1.26 0.98 32.25
CA ASN A 162 -0.29 1.07 31.14
C ASN A 162 0.94 1.88 31.57
N ASP A 163 2.11 1.52 31.04
CA ASP A 163 3.29 2.36 31.20
C ASP A 163 3.06 3.73 30.55
N TYR A 164 3.57 4.78 31.19
CA TYR A 164 3.62 6.10 30.58
C TYR A 164 4.80 6.17 29.60
N ILE A 165 4.52 6.48 28.35
CA ILE A 165 5.55 6.63 27.32
C ILE A 165 6.18 8.02 27.49
N GLU A 166 7.42 8.07 27.96
CA GLU A 166 8.18 9.32 28.03
C GLU A 166 8.51 9.82 26.62
N THR A 167 7.94 10.96 26.28
CA THR A 167 8.15 11.61 24.98
C THR A 167 8.83 12.96 25.14
N THR A 168 9.65 13.34 24.16
CA THR A 168 10.49 14.55 24.21
C THR A 168 10.15 15.57 23.14
N ARG A 169 9.31 15.20 22.17
CA ARG A 169 8.97 16.02 21.02
C ARG A 169 7.50 16.44 21.05
N LYS A 170 7.18 17.51 20.32
CA LYS A 170 5.81 18.04 20.19
C LYS A 170 4.90 17.15 19.35
N LEU A 171 5.43 16.50 18.34
CA LEU A 171 4.71 15.57 17.47
C LEU A 171 5.13 14.14 17.77
N VAL A 172 4.23 13.37 18.37
CA VAL A 172 4.44 11.94 18.65
C VAL A 172 3.71 11.12 17.60
N ILE A 173 4.47 10.53 16.68
CA ILE A 173 3.96 9.70 15.59
C ILE A 173 3.83 8.27 16.08
N VAL A 174 2.60 7.78 16.22
CA VAL A 174 2.33 6.39 16.61
C VAL A 174 2.05 5.56 15.37
N THR A 175 3.00 4.70 15.01
CA THR A 175 2.91 3.82 13.83
C THR A 175 3.04 2.35 14.24
N ALA A 176 2.92 1.42 13.27
CA ALA A 176 2.92 -0.02 13.53
C ALA A 176 3.26 -0.83 12.28
N PRO A 177 3.69 -2.10 12.43
CA PRO A 177 3.93 -3.01 11.29
C PRO A 177 2.64 -3.38 10.53
N GLY A 178 1.46 -3.27 11.16
CA GLY A 178 0.19 -3.61 10.51
C GLY A 178 -1.05 -3.23 11.30
N PRO A 179 -2.24 -3.55 10.78
CA PRO A 179 -3.50 -3.31 11.46
C PRO A 179 -3.64 -4.14 12.75
N GLY A 180 -4.45 -3.65 13.70
CA GLY A 180 -4.67 -4.35 14.99
C GLY A 180 -3.52 -4.24 15.99
N SER A 181 -2.47 -3.46 15.71
CA SER A 181 -1.32 -3.29 16.61
C SER A 181 -1.55 -2.34 17.79
N GLY A 182 -2.75 -1.76 17.93
CA GLY A 182 -3.12 -0.94 19.10
C GLY A 182 -2.68 0.53 19.04
N LYS A 183 -2.44 1.11 17.86
CA LYS A 183 -2.04 2.52 17.70
C LYS A 183 -2.99 3.50 18.39
N MET A 184 -4.29 3.41 18.08
CA MET A 184 -5.32 4.27 18.66
C MET A 184 -5.34 4.16 20.19
N ALA A 185 -5.40 2.93 20.73
CA ALA A 185 -5.38 2.69 22.16
C ALA A 185 -4.12 3.26 22.84
N THR A 186 -2.97 3.20 22.18
CA THR A 186 -1.72 3.83 22.64
C THR A 186 -1.85 5.34 22.73
N CYS A 187 -2.38 6.01 21.69
CA CYS A 187 -2.62 7.45 21.71
C CYS A 187 -3.60 7.86 22.82
N LEU A 188 -4.73 7.15 22.94
CA LEU A 188 -5.75 7.45 23.97
C LEU A 188 -5.25 7.22 25.38
N SER A 189 -4.46 6.15 25.61
CA SER A 189 -3.83 5.87 26.90
C SER A 189 -2.84 6.98 27.29
N GLN A 190 -2.07 7.51 26.34
CA GLN A 190 -1.18 8.62 26.58
C GLN A 190 -1.93 9.93 26.89
N LEU A 191 -3.00 10.24 26.16
CA LEU A 191 -3.85 11.38 26.45
C LEU A 191 -4.46 11.33 27.85
N TYR A 192 -4.95 10.14 28.26
CA TYR A 192 -5.47 9.91 29.61
C TYR A 192 -4.42 10.21 30.67
N LYS A 193 -3.19 9.70 30.47
CA LYS A 193 -2.09 9.90 31.43
C LYS A 193 -1.53 11.32 31.42
N ASP A 194 -1.41 11.97 30.26
CA ASP A 194 -1.03 13.38 30.17
C ASP A 194 -2.03 14.26 30.92
N HIS A 195 -3.34 14.02 30.74
CA HIS A 195 -4.38 14.75 31.47
C HIS A 195 -4.29 14.55 32.99
N GLN A 196 -4.07 13.31 33.46
CA GLN A 196 -3.86 13.04 34.89
C GLN A 196 -2.64 13.78 35.46
N ARG A 197 -1.62 14.02 34.63
CA ARG A 197 -0.41 14.77 35.00
C ARG A 197 -0.56 16.30 34.90
N GLY A 198 -1.69 16.77 34.38
CA GLY A 198 -1.94 18.18 34.09
C GLY A 198 -1.30 18.68 32.80
N ASP A 199 -0.81 17.78 31.97
CA ASP A 199 -0.26 18.09 30.65
C ASP A 199 -1.38 18.20 29.61
N VAL A 200 -1.21 19.08 28.60
CA VAL A 200 -2.18 19.27 27.53
C VAL A 200 -1.62 18.66 26.25
N ALA A 201 -2.36 17.74 25.67
CA ALA A 201 -2.03 17.12 24.39
C ALA A 201 -3.29 16.84 23.56
N GLY A 202 -3.14 16.77 22.25
CA GLY A 202 -4.22 16.40 21.32
C GLY A 202 -3.99 15.08 20.64
N TYR A 203 -5.02 14.62 19.94
CA TYR A 203 -5.00 13.45 19.07
C TYR A 203 -5.29 13.86 17.64
N ALA A 204 -4.68 13.21 16.68
CA ALA A 204 -5.10 13.27 15.30
C ALA A 204 -4.81 11.93 14.60
N LYS A 205 -5.59 11.63 13.57
CA LYS A 205 -5.40 10.46 12.72
C LYS A 205 -4.91 10.92 11.36
N PHE A 206 -3.74 10.44 10.94
CA PHE A 206 -3.22 10.70 9.61
C PHE A 206 -3.93 9.80 8.60
N GLU A 207 -4.53 10.42 7.60
CA GLU A 207 -5.26 9.72 6.55
C GLU A 207 -4.90 10.27 5.17
N THR A 208 -4.94 9.40 4.17
CA THR A 208 -4.91 9.77 2.75
C THR A 208 -6.25 9.41 2.11
N PHE A 209 -6.83 8.29 2.52
CA PHE A 209 -8.10 7.78 2.05
C PHE A 209 -9.00 7.35 3.23
N PRO A 210 -10.34 7.40 3.05
CA PRO A 210 -11.01 8.04 1.91
C PRO A 210 -10.75 9.55 1.88
N ILE A 211 -10.83 10.14 0.70
CA ILE A 211 -10.71 11.60 0.57
C ILE A 211 -12.05 12.22 0.97
N TRP A 212 -12.06 12.93 2.09
CA TRP A 212 -13.29 13.35 2.75
C TRP A 212 -14.09 14.42 1.99
N ASN A 213 -13.42 15.29 1.21
CA ASN A 213 -14.02 16.44 0.53
C ASN A 213 -14.29 16.24 -0.97
N ILE A 214 -14.32 14.99 -1.44
CA ILE A 214 -14.80 14.63 -2.78
C ILE A 214 -16.06 13.75 -2.67
N PRO A 215 -16.86 13.60 -3.74
CA PRO A 215 -18.11 12.83 -3.68
C PRO A 215 -17.91 11.36 -3.20
N LEU A 216 -18.91 10.83 -2.49
CA LEU A 216 -18.89 9.44 -2.00
C LEU A 216 -18.64 8.42 -3.12
N LYS A 217 -19.25 8.64 -4.29
CA LYS A 217 -19.11 7.75 -5.46
C LYS A 217 -17.96 8.16 -6.39
N HIS A 218 -17.09 9.07 -5.95
CA HIS A 218 -15.94 9.44 -6.77
C HIS A 218 -15.01 8.23 -6.97
N PRO A 219 -14.52 7.96 -8.20
CA PRO A 219 -13.69 6.80 -8.48
C PRO A 219 -12.51 6.61 -7.54
N VAL A 220 -11.86 7.69 -7.09
CA VAL A 220 -10.76 7.65 -6.09
C VAL A 220 -11.21 7.01 -4.77
N ASN A 221 -12.38 7.39 -4.25
CA ASN A 221 -12.91 6.81 -3.01
C ASN A 221 -13.37 5.37 -3.22
N ILE A 222 -13.95 5.04 -4.38
CA ILE A 222 -14.33 3.66 -4.74
C ILE A 222 -13.09 2.78 -4.92
N ALA A 223 -11.99 3.30 -5.46
CA ALA A 223 -10.73 2.57 -5.57
C ALA A 223 -10.11 2.23 -4.20
N TYR A 224 -10.30 3.11 -3.20
CA TYR A 224 -9.92 2.80 -1.82
C TYR A 224 -10.78 1.68 -1.23
N GLU A 225 -12.11 1.73 -1.41
CA GLU A 225 -13.03 0.68 -0.98
C GLU A 225 -12.70 -0.67 -1.67
N ALA A 226 -12.27 -0.63 -2.93
CA ALA A 226 -11.77 -1.81 -3.65
C ALA A 226 -10.43 -2.33 -3.09
N ALA A 227 -9.55 -1.43 -2.61
CA ALA A 227 -8.27 -1.82 -2.01
C ALA A 227 -8.39 -2.43 -0.61
N THR A 228 -9.52 -2.24 0.06
CA THR A 228 -9.85 -2.74 1.40
C THR A 228 -11.06 -3.69 1.39
N ALA A 229 -11.32 -4.32 0.24
CA ALA A 229 -12.46 -5.20 0.06
C ALA A 229 -12.45 -6.40 1.01
N ASP A 230 -11.25 -6.93 1.30
CA ASP A 230 -10.98 -8.00 2.28
C ASP A 230 -11.29 -7.60 3.74
N LEU A 231 -11.19 -6.30 4.06
CA LEU A 231 -11.44 -5.76 5.41
C LEU A 231 -12.90 -5.34 5.63
N ASN A 232 -13.75 -5.44 4.63
CA ASN A 232 -15.13 -4.96 4.64
C ASN A 232 -15.27 -3.46 4.98
N ASP A 233 -14.28 -2.66 4.65
CA ASP A 233 -14.39 -1.21 4.74
C ASP A 233 -15.36 -0.70 3.67
N VAL A 234 -16.28 0.16 4.09
CA VAL A 234 -17.29 0.79 3.23
C VAL A 234 -17.26 2.29 3.47
N ASN A 235 -17.13 3.05 2.40
CA ASN A 235 -17.21 4.50 2.47
C ASN A 235 -18.66 4.94 2.68
N MET A 236 -18.84 5.94 3.55
CA MET A 236 -20.14 6.53 3.85
C MET A 236 -20.03 8.03 4.10
N ILE A 237 -21.14 8.73 4.04
CA ILE A 237 -21.18 10.12 4.51
C ILE A 237 -21.11 10.10 6.03
N ASP A 238 -20.20 10.88 6.58
CA ASP A 238 -20.06 11.09 8.02
C ASP A 238 -21.29 11.85 8.55
N PRO A 239 -22.18 11.19 9.30
CA PRO A 239 -23.42 11.82 9.78
C PRO A 239 -23.13 12.87 10.86
N PHE A 240 -22.06 12.67 11.65
CA PHE A 240 -21.68 13.59 12.71
C PHE A 240 -21.12 14.91 12.13
N HIS A 241 -20.33 14.80 11.04
CA HIS A 241 -19.81 15.98 10.35
C HIS A 241 -20.92 16.77 9.67
N LEU A 242 -21.85 16.07 9.05
CA LEU A 242 -23.03 16.67 8.43
C LEU A 242 -23.90 17.39 9.46
N ASP A 243 -24.14 16.77 10.61
CA ASP A 243 -24.95 17.35 11.70
C ASP A 243 -24.26 18.58 12.32
N ALA A 244 -22.95 18.48 12.57
CA ALA A 244 -22.20 19.56 13.23
C ALA A 244 -21.94 20.78 12.34
N TYR A 245 -21.76 20.59 11.03
CA TYR A 245 -21.26 21.63 10.11
C TYR A 245 -22.13 21.87 8.87
N GLY A 246 -23.15 21.04 8.62
CA GLY A 246 -23.95 21.10 7.39
C GLY A 246 -23.17 20.71 6.13
N VAL A 247 -21.97 20.15 6.27
CA VAL A 247 -21.07 19.78 5.18
C VAL A 247 -21.00 18.27 5.04
N LYS A 248 -21.14 17.77 3.80
CA LYS A 248 -20.97 16.35 3.51
C LYS A 248 -19.46 16.02 3.51
N ALA A 249 -19.05 15.09 4.34
CA ALA A 249 -17.72 14.53 4.36
C ALA A 249 -17.79 13.02 4.17
N VAL A 250 -16.84 12.45 3.44
CA VAL A 250 -16.71 10.99 3.27
C VAL A 250 -15.78 10.44 4.31
N ASN A 251 -16.23 9.40 5.00
CA ASN A 251 -15.39 8.62 5.92
C ASN A 251 -15.73 7.14 5.74
N TYR A 252 -15.01 6.23 6.40
CA TYR A 252 -15.36 4.83 6.34
C TYR A 252 -16.13 4.37 7.58
N ASN A 253 -16.93 3.32 7.42
CA ASN A 253 -17.87 2.83 8.42
C ASN A 253 -17.23 2.65 9.81
N ARG A 254 -16.05 2.04 9.90
CA ARG A 254 -15.40 1.75 11.20
C ARG A 254 -15.11 3.00 12.03
N ASP A 255 -14.71 4.10 11.41
CA ASP A 255 -14.45 5.35 12.13
C ASP A 255 -15.75 6.02 12.55
N VAL A 256 -16.78 5.96 11.70
CA VAL A 256 -18.11 6.48 12.02
C VAL A 256 -18.76 5.69 13.16
N GLU A 257 -18.67 4.37 13.14
CA GLU A 257 -19.24 3.47 14.16
C GLU A 257 -18.55 3.63 15.53
N ILE A 258 -17.24 3.83 15.55
CA ILE A 258 -16.48 3.96 16.81
C ILE A 258 -16.54 5.38 17.39
N PHE A 259 -16.86 6.39 16.59
CA PHE A 259 -16.80 7.78 17.01
C PHE A 259 -17.60 8.12 18.27
N PRO A 260 -18.84 7.62 18.50
CA PRO A 260 -19.59 7.91 19.74
C PRO A 260 -18.82 7.45 20.99
N VAL A 261 -18.11 6.32 20.91
CA VAL A 261 -17.29 5.81 22.01
C VAL A 261 -16.08 6.69 22.23
N LEU A 262 -15.38 7.09 21.15
CA LEU A 262 -14.22 7.99 21.23
C LEU A 262 -14.61 9.37 21.75
N ASN A 263 -15.73 9.91 21.28
CA ASN A 263 -16.25 11.18 21.74
C ASN A 263 -16.49 11.17 23.26
N ALA A 264 -17.15 10.11 23.77
CA ALA A 264 -17.37 9.94 25.21
C ALA A 264 -16.06 9.72 25.99
N MET A 265 -15.03 9.12 25.41
CA MET A 265 -13.69 9.06 26.02
C MET A 265 -13.07 10.47 26.11
N PHE A 266 -13.11 11.25 25.05
CA PHE A 266 -12.59 12.62 25.04
C PHE A 266 -13.33 13.53 26.03
N GLU A 267 -14.65 13.43 26.12
CA GLU A 267 -15.44 14.16 27.12
C GLU A 267 -15.00 13.84 28.55
N ARG A 268 -14.73 12.56 28.86
CA ARG A 268 -14.26 12.17 30.17
C ARG A 268 -12.81 12.58 30.46
N ILE A 269 -11.96 12.61 29.44
CA ILE A 269 -10.55 13.01 29.57
C ILE A 269 -10.45 14.53 29.69
N PHE A 270 -11.14 15.29 28.83
CA PHE A 270 -10.95 16.75 28.71
C PHE A 270 -12.08 17.58 29.35
N GLY A 271 -13.16 16.95 29.78
CA GLY A 271 -14.39 17.64 30.22
C GLY A 271 -15.34 17.98 29.06
N GLU A 272 -14.81 18.28 27.88
CA GLU A 272 -15.53 18.50 26.63
C GLU A 272 -14.71 17.88 25.48
N SER A 273 -15.40 17.26 24.52
CA SER A 273 -14.69 16.70 23.36
C SER A 273 -14.22 17.82 22.42
N PRO A 274 -12.94 17.82 22.03
CA PRO A 274 -12.43 18.77 21.04
C PRO A 274 -12.83 18.44 19.60
N TYR A 275 -13.53 17.32 19.38
CA TYR A 275 -13.96 16.80 18.08
C TYR A 275 -15.47 16.64 18.02
N LYS A 276 -16.07 17.06 16.91
CA LYS A 276 -17.51 16.90 16.66
C LYS A 276 -17.83 15.75 15.70
N SER A 277 -16.80 15.22 15.03
CA SER A 277 -16.96 14.14 14.05
C SER A 277 -15.67 13.31 13.92
N PRO A 278 -15.72 12.08 13.39
CA PRO A 278 -14.52 11.34 13.02
C PRO A 278 -13.68 12.07 11.97
N THR A 279 -14.29 12.82 11.06
CA THR A 279 -13.59 13.66 10.08
C THR A 279 -12.76 14.76 10.74
N ASP A 280 -13.22 15.33 11.88
CA ASP A 280 -12.45 16.32 12.65
C ASP A 280 -11.19 15.75 13.28
N MET A 281 -11.19 14.46 13.61
CA MET A 281 -10.00 13.77 14.13
C MET A 281 -8.95 13.58 13.05
N GLY A 282 -9.37 13.48 11.79
CA GLY A 282 -8.52 13.23 10.66
C GLY A 282 -7.64 14.42 10.25
N VAL A 283 -6.46 14.13 9.72
CA VAL A 283 -5.62 15.08 8.98
C VAL A 283 -5.46 14.54 7.57
N ASN A 284 -6.22 15.10 6.62
CA ASN A 284 -6.26 14.68 5.23
C ASN A 284 -6.48 15.87 4.29
N MET A 285 -5.42 16.29 3.60
CA MET A 285 -5.44 17.41 2.65
C MET A 285 -5.41 16.94 1.19
N ALA A 286 -5.53 15.62 0.94
CA ALA A 286 -5.35 15.04 -0.38
C ALA A 286 -6.34 15.61 -1.43
N GLY A 287 -7.61 15.78 -1.08
CA GLY A 287 -8.61 16.31 -2.01
C GLY A 287 -8.33 17.74 -2.49
N ASN A 288 -7.64 18.54 -1.67
CA ASN A 288 -7.25 19.91 -2.03
C ASN A 288 -6.07 19.95 -3.04
N CYS A 289 -5.48 18.79 -3.33
CA CYS A 289 -4.29 18.64 -4.18
C CYS A 289 -4.57 17.95 -5.50
N ILE A 290 -5.83 17.57 -5.77
CA ILE A 290 -6.26 17.09 -7.08
C ILE A 290 -6.26 18.29 -8.03
N VAL A 291 -5.52 18.19 -9.14
CA VAL A 291 -5.35 19.26 -10.15
C VAL A 291 -5.96 18.90 -11.51
N ASP A 292 -6.19 17.61 -11.77
CA ASP A 292 -6.90 17.11 -12.93
C ASP A 292 -7.77 15.92 -12.51
N ASP A 293 -9.07 16.19 -12.39
CA ASP A 293 -10.05 15.21 -11.92
C ASP A 293 -10.23 14.03 -12.89
N ALA A 294 -10.19 14.30 -14.21
CA ALA A 294 -10.34 13.26 -15.21
C ALA A 294 -9.18 12.25 -15.15
N VAL A 295 -7.95 12.73 -14.90
CA VAL A 295 -6.76 11.88 -14.79
C VAL A 295 -6.84 10.99 -13.54
N VAL A 296 -7.27 11.50 -12.39
CA VAL A 296 -7.39 10.69 -11.18
C VAL A 296 -8.57 9.71 -11.25
N CYS A 297 -9.67 10.09 -11.92
CA CYS A 297 -10.80 9.19 -12.18
C CYS A 297 -10.39 8.01 -13.07
N ASP A 298 -9.72 8.27 -14.20
CA ASP A 298 -9.23 7.22 -15.09
C ASP A 298 -8.26 6.26 -14.37
N ALA A 299 -7.27 6.80 -13.69
CA ALA A 299 -6.31 6.01 -12.91
C ALA A 299 -6.98 5.15 -11.83
N SER A 300 -7.99 5.70 -11.15
CA SER A 300 -8.76 4.98 -10.13
C SER A 300 -9.60 3.85 -10.73
N ASN A 301 -10.21 4.08 -11.89
CA ASN A 301 -10.95 3.06 -12.61
C ASN A 301 -10.03 1.90 -13.03
N GLN A 302 -8.83 2.20 -13.52
CA GLN A 302 -7.83 1.17 -13.83
C GLN A 302 -7.40 0.39 -12.58
N GLU A 303 -7.26 1.03 -11.42
CA GLU A 303 -6.92 0.36 -10.17
C GLU A 303 -8.06 -0.57 -9.68
N ILE A 304 -9.34 -0.16 -9.82
CA ILE A 304 -10.49 -1.01 -9.47
C ILE A 304 -10.50 -2.27 -10.35
N ILE A 305 -10.34 -2.13 -11.67
CA ILE A 305 -10.28 -3.27 -12.60
C ILE A 305 -9.08 -4.17 -12.28
N ARG A 306 -7.93 -3.58 -11.93
CA ARG A 306 -6.74 -4.33 -11.55
C ARG A 306 -6.98 -5.17 -10.29
N ARG A 307 -7.67 -4.64 -9.29
CA ARG A 307 -8.07 -5.36 -8.07
C ARG A 307 -9.01 -6.52 -8.38
N TYR A 308 -9.96 -6.29 -9.26
CA TYR A 308 -10.89 -7.33 -9.71
C TYR A 308 -10.15 -8.51 -10.36
N TYR A 309 -9.23 -8.25 -11.29
CA TYR A 309 -8.41 -9.32 -11.88
C TYR A 309 -7.52 -10.02 -10.86
N GLN A 310 -6.99 -9.30 -9.89
CA GLN A 310 -6.20 -9.89 -8.82
C GLN A 310 -7.03 -10.86 -7.99
N ALA A 311 -8.25 -10.47 -7.60
CA ALA A 311 -9.17 -11.32 -6.84
C ALA A 311 -9.58 -12.57 -7.64
N LEU A 312 -9.86 -12.43 -8.93
CA LEU A 312 -10.15 -13.56 -9.81
C LEU A 312 -8.98 -14.55 -9.89
N CYS A 313 -7.74 -14.05 -10.02
CA CYS A 313 -6.56 -14.89 -10.05
C CYS A 313 -6.30 -15.58 -8.70
N ASN A 314 -6.52 -14.89 -7.60
CA ASN A 314 -6.38 -15.42 -6.25
C ASN A 314 -7.41 -16.53 -5.96
N ASP A 315 -8.68 -16.34 -6.34
CA ASP A 315 -9.70 -17.40 -6.27
C ASP A 315 -9.30 -18.62 -7.11
N ARG A 316 -8.85 -18.40 -8.34
CA ARG A 316 -8.36 -19.47 -9.21
C ARG A 316 -7.19 -20.25 -8.61
N GLN A 317 -6.37 -19.60 -7.79
CA GLN A 317 -5.24 -20.18 -7.07
C GLN A 317 -5.63 -20.75 -5.69
N GLY A 318 -6.91 -20.66 -5.29
CA GLY A 318 -7.41 -21.12 -4.00
C GLY A 318 -6.96 -20.28 -2.81
N ARG A 319 -6.64 -19.00 -3.02
CA ARG A 319 -6.12 -18.08 -1.98
C ARG A 319 -7.16 -17.16 -1.37
N GLU A 320 -8.30 -16.93 -2.01
CA GLU A 320 -9.30 -15.94 -1.61
C GLU A 320 -10.74 -16.44 -1.75
N SER A 321 -11.67 -15.71 -1.11
CA SER A 321 -13.10 -16.01 -1.15
C SER A 321 -13.80 -15.30 -2.32
N LYS A 322 -14.89 -15.92 -2.81
CA LYS A 322 -15.75 -15.32 -3.84
C LYS A 322 -16.46 -14.04 -3.40
N GLU A 323 -16.55 -13.80 -2.10
CA GLU A 323 -17.19 -12.60 -1.54
C GLU A 323 -16.46 -11.32 -1.95
N GLU A 324 -15.13 -11.35 -2.00
CA GLU A 324 -14.33 -10.22 -2.46
C GLU A 324 -14.59 -9.90 -3.94
N ILE A 325 -14.66 -10.93 -4.79
CA ILE A 325 -14.98 -10.77 -6.21
C ILE A 325 -16.33 -10.08 -6.38
N TYR A 326 -17.38 -10.57 -5.70
CA TYR A 326 -18.74 -9.97 -5.79
C TYR A 326 -18.74 -8.52 -5.31
N LYS A 327 -17.98 -8.21 -4.26
CA LYS A 327 -17.85 -6.82 -3.78
C LYS A 327 -17.20 -5.93 -4.82
N LEU A 328 -16.12 -6.41 -5.45
CA LEU A 328 -15.44 -5.67 -6.51
C LEU A 328 -16.31 -5.46 -7.75
N GLU A 329 -17.12 -6.44 -8.14
CA GLU A 329 -18.14 -6.31 -9.21
C GLU A 329 -19.17 -5.22 -8.87
N LEU A 330 -19.65 -5.18 -7.62
CA LEU A 330 -20.56 -4.12 -7.16
C LEU A 330 -19.90 -2.73 -7.23
N LEU A 331 -18.60 -2.63 -6.87
CA LEU A 331 -17.86 -1.37 -6.95
C LEU A 331 -17.63 -0.92 -8.40
N MET A 332 -17.33 -1.85 -9.32
CA MET A 332 -17.24 -1.56 -10.75
C MET A 332 -18.58 -1.03 -11.29
N ASN A 333 -19.70 -1.66 -10.90
CA ASN A 333 -21.04 -1.20 -11.27
C ASN A 333 -21.38 0.19 -10.70
N LYS A 334 -20.88 0.54 -9.49
CA LYS A 334 -21.10 1.87 -8.87
C LYS A 334 -20.46 3.01 -9.68
N VAL A 335 -19.37 2.74 -10.37
CA VAL A 335 -18.65 3.71 -11.21
C VAL A 335 -18.82 3.44 -12.71
N GLU A 336 -19.72 2.53 -13.08
CA GLU A 336 -20.13 2.21 -14.46
C GLU A 336 -18.95 1.78 -15.36
N ILE A 337 -18.03 0.97 -14.83
CA ILE A 337 -16.89 0.43 -15.58
C ILE A 337 -16.96 -1.09 -15.73
N THR A 338 -16.27 -1.58 -16.75
CA THR A 338 -16.11 -3.00 -17.07
C THR A 338 -14.65 -3.34 -17.32
N THR A 339 -14.31 -4.60 -17.46
CA THR A 339 -12.96 -5.04 -17.84
C THR A 339 -12.54 -4.54 -19.24
N ALA A 340 -13.50 -4.20 -20.12
CA ALA A 340 -13.24 -3.64 -21.44
C ALA A 340 -12.64 -2.22 -21.40
N ASP A 341 -12.84 -1.48 -20.29
CA ASP A 341 -12.26 -0.16 -20.08
C ASP A 341 -10.74 -0.21 -19.83
N ARG A 342 -10.19 -1.41 -19.67
CA ARG A 342 -8.75 -1.66 -19.65
C ARG A 342 -8.30 -2.18 -21.03
N LYS A 343 -7.87 -1.28 -21.89
CA LYS A 343 -7.60 -1.53 -23.34
C LYS A 343 -6.62 -2.69 -23.58
N VAL A 344 -5.62 -2.86 -22.72
CA VAL A 344 -4.64 -3.96 -22.81
C VAL A 344 -5.27 -5.34 -22.69
N VAL A 345 -6.46 -5.45 -22.06
CA VAL A 345 -7.22 -6.70 -21.98
C VAL A 345 -7.65 -7.17 -23.37
N ALA A 346 -8.37 -6.31 -24.07
CA ALA A 346 -8.82 -6.63 -25.42
C ALA A 346 -7.67 -6.92 -26.39
N ALA A 347 -6.56 -6.16 -26.28
CA ALA A 347 -5.38 -6.36 -27.12
C ALA A 347 -4.68 -7.71 -26.87
N ALA A 348 -4.52 -8.08 -25.59
CA ALA A 348 -3.89 -9.37 -25.24
C ALA A 348 -4.77 -10.54 -25.67
N LEU A 349 -6.09 -10.48 -25.40
CA LEU A 349 -7.02 -11.56 -25.77
C LEU A 349 -7.14 -11.71 -27.31
N SER A 350 -7.28 -10.59 -28.05
CA SER A 350 -7.31 -10.65 -29.51
C SER A 350 -6.03 -11.24 -30.10
N LYS A 351 -4.86 -10.92 -29.51
CA LYS A 351 -3.60 -11.51 -29.94
C LYS A 351 -3.53 -13.00 -29.65
N ALA A 352 -4.01 -13.41 -28.47
CA ALA A 352 -4.06 -14.83 -28.10
C ALA A 352 -4.99 -15.63 -29.03
N ASP A 353 -6.19 -15.11 -29.29
CA ASP A 353 -7.17 -15.74 -30.17
C ASP A 353 -6.66 -15.88 -31.63
N ALA A 354 -6.03 -14.80 -32.14
CA ALA A 354 -5.47 -14.81 -33.51
C ALA A 354 -4.29 -15.76 -33.69
N THR A 355 -3.58 -16.11 -32.63
CA THR A 355 -2.37 -16.95 -32.74
C THR A 355 -2.53 -18.34 -32.14
N GLY A 356 -3.58 -18.58 -31.36
CA GLY A 356 -3.76 -19.83 -30.61
C GLY A 356 -2.78 -20.03 -29.46
N GLU A 357 -1.97 -19.02 -29.14
CA GLU A 357 -0.93 -19.06 -28.10
C GLU A 357 -1.17 -17.98 -27.04
N PRO A 358 -0.79 -18.19 -25.77
CA PRO A 358 -0.87 -17.14 -24.78
C PRO A 358 -0.17 -15.85 -25.22
N ALA A 359 -0.78 -14.72 -24.94
CA ALA A 359 -0.27 -13.41 -25.32
C ALA A 359 -0.33 -12.42 -24.15
N ALA A 360 0.49 -11.37 -24.25
CA ALA A 360 0.47 -10.24 -23.35
C ALA A 360 0.49 -8.92 -24.14
N ALA A 361 -0.06 -7.87 -23.55
CA ALA A 361 -0.09 -6.53 -24.11
C ALA A 361 0.36 -5.50 -23.09
N ILE A 362 1.06 -4.45 -23.54
CA ILE A 362 1.45 -3.28 -22.74
C ILE A 362 0.96 -2.02 -23.44
N GLU A 363 0.38 -1.09 -22.66
CA GLU A 363 -0.02 0.24 -23.11
C GLU A 363 0.99 1.28 -22.58
N PHE A 364 1.54 2.07 -23.50
CA PHE A 364 2.41 3.19 -23.17
C PHE A 364 1.60 4.44 -22.77
N PRO A 365 2.24 5.45 -22.13
CA PRO A 365 1.56 6.69 -21.72
C PRO A 365 0.93 7.52 -22.84
N ASP A 366 1.32 7.30 -24.08
CA ASP A 366 0.73 7.92 -25.29
C ASP A 366 -0.48 7.14 -25.83
N GLY A 367 -0.80 5.99 -25.25
CA GLY A 367 -1.92 5.13 -25.63
C GLY A 367 -1.55 4.08 -26.70
N GLU A 368 -0.29 4.02 -27.14
CA GLU A 368 0.15 2.96 -28.06
C GLU A 368 0.24 1.62 -27.32
N ILE A 369 -0.25 0.54 -27.96
CA ILE A 369 -0.28 -0.79 -27.38
C ILE A 369 0.63 -1.72 -28.16
N ILE A 370 1.55 -2.37 -27.45
CA ILE A 370 2.47 -3.38 -27.97
C ILE A 370 2.10 -4.75 -27.42
N THR A 371 2.13 -5.76 -28.28
CA THR A 371 1.81 -7.14 -27.90
C THR A 371 2.98 -8.07 -28.06
N GLY A 372 2.98 -9.17 -27.30
CA GLY A 372 3.86 -10.33 -27.49
C GLY A 372 3.09 -11.62 -27.28
N LYS A 373 3.50 -12.68 -27.95
CA LYS A 373 2.92 -14.02 -27.80
C LYS A 373 3.97 -15.03 -27.37
N THR A 374 3.52 -16.11 -26.80
CA THR A 374 4.37 -17.28 -26.51
C THR A 374 4.96 -17.86 -27.78
N SER A 375 6.23 -18.22 -27.72
CA SER A 375 6.97 -18.92 -28.78
C SER A 375 7.72 -20.11 -28.17
N GLU A 376 8.51 -20.82 -28.97
CA GLU A 376 9.39 -21.88 -28.47
C GLU A 376 10.52 -21.35 -27.58
N LEU A 377 10.94 -20.09 -27.79
CA LEU A 377 12.05 -19.46 -27.09
C LEU A 377 11.61 -18.67 -25.85
N LEU A 378 10.47 -17.98 -25.93
CA LEU A 378 10.06 -16.95 -24.96
C LEU A 378 8.62 -17.16 -24.52
N GLY A 379 8.34 -16.89 -23.23
CA GLY A 379 6.97 -16.68 -22.75
C GLY A 379 6.34 -15.40 -23.29
N ALA A 380 5.02 -15.28 -23.24
CA ALA A 380 4.27 -14.11 -23.75
C ALA A 380 4.73 -12.78 -23.12
N SER A 381 4.93 -12.78 -21.81
CA SER A 381 5.41 -11.62 -21.03
C SER A 381 6.81 -11.17 -21.47
N SER A 382 7.71 -12.13 -21.71
CA SER A 382 9.08 -11.89 -22.17
C SER A 382 9.10 -11.35 -23.59
N ALA A 383 8.31 -11.92 -24.49
CA ALA A 383 8.19 -11.47 -25.87
C ALA A 383 7.60 -10.06 -25.95
N MET A 384 6.55 -9.76 -25.17
CA MET A 384 5.95 -8.43 -25.06
C MET A 384 6.97 -7.41 -24.52
N LEU A 385 7.74 -7.76 -23.48
CA LEU A 385 8.77 -6.90 -22.89
C LEU A 385 9.85 -6.52 -23.92
N ILE A 386 10.38 -7.50 -24.67
CA ILE A 386 11.35 -7.23 -25.75
C ILE A 386 10.76 -6.32 -26.80
N ASN A 387 9.54 -6.59 -27.27
CA ASN A 387 8.87 -5.77 -28.28
C ASN A 387 8.64 -4.33 -27.78
N ALA A 388 8.27 -4.17 -26.51
CA ALA A 388 8.11 -2.85 -25.89
C ALA A 388 9.44 -2.07 -25.86
N LEU A 389 10.54 -2.72 -25.44
CA LEU A 389 11.87 -2.10 -25.43
C LEU A 389 12.36 -1.71 -26.83
N LYS A 390 12.13 -2.57 -27.83
CA LYS A 390 12.44 -2.27 -29.23
C LYS A 390 11.69 -1.02 -29.70
N LYS A 391 10.40 -0.96 -29.42
CA LYS A 391 9.56 0.17 -29.82
C LYS A 391 10.04 1.47 -29.18
N LEU A 392 10.25 1.49 -27.87
CA LEU A 392 10.73 2.66 -27.13
C LEU A 392 12.11 3.14 -27.64
N ALA A 393 12.99 2.20 -27.96
CA ALA A 393 14.31 2.50 -28.49
C ALA A 393 14.34 2.83 -29.99
N GLY A 394 13.20 2.75 -30.71
CA GLY A 394 13.14 2.95 -32.16
C GLY A 394 13.96 1.91 -32.93
N ILE A 395 13.94 0.65 -32.47
CA ILE A 395 14.63 -0.49 -33.08
C ILE A 395 13.62 -1.23 -33.98
N PRO A 396 13.98 -1.58 -35.21
CA PRO A 396 13.09 -2.34 -36.12
C PRO A 396 12.67 -3.69 -35.53
N ASP A 397 11.46 -4.15 -35.86
CA ASP A 397 10.90 -5.39 -35.34
C ASP A 397 11.70 -6.63 -35.75
N GLU A 398 12.36 -6.60 -36.93
CA GLU A 398 13.19 -7.69 -37.43
C GLU A 398 14.51 -7.83 -36.69
N ALA A 399 14.96 -6.80 -35.94
CA ALA A 399 16.21 -6.86 -35.23
C ALA A 399 16.10 -7.79 -34.02
N LEU A 400 16.96 -8.75 -33.90
CA LEU A 400 17.06 -9.65 -32.76
C LEU A 400 17.92 -8.99 -31.68
N LEU A 401 17.34 -8.72 -30.50
CA LEU A 401 18.10 -8.22 -29.34
C LEU A 401 18.87 -9.34 -28.64
N ILE A 402 18.33 -10.56 -28.67
CA ILE A 402 18.98 -11.78 -28.18
C ILE A 402 18.88 -12.79 -29.31
N SER A 403 20.02 -13.31 -29.75
CA SER A 403 20.02 -14.33 -30.80
C SER A 403 19.65 -15.72 -30.23
N PRO A 404 19.12 -16.64 -31.08
CA PRO A 404 18.83 -18.01 -30.67
C PRO A 404 20.04 -18.71 -30.04
N GLU A 405 21.25 -18.44 -30.52
CA GLU A 405 22.50 -19.04 -30.03
C GLU A 405 22.81 -18.63 -28.59
N VAL A 406 22.27 -17.51 -28.11
CA VAL A 406 22.36 -17.09 -26.70
C VAL A 406 21.23 -17.71 -25.88
N ILE A 407 20.03 -17.89 -26.46
CA ILE A 407 18.85 -18.42 -25.75
C ILE A 407 18.99 -19.94 -25.53
N GLU A 408 19.42 -20.71 -26.53
CA GLU A 408 19.51 -22.17 -26.46
C GLU A 408 20.36 -22.71 -25.28
N PRO A 409 21.56 -22.15 -24.98
CA PRO A 409 22.32 -22.59 -23.80
C PRO A 409 21.58 -22.33 -22.48
N ILE A 410 20.80 -21.26 -22.39
CA ILE A 410 19.99 -20.95 -21.18
C ILE A 410 18.86 -21.97 -21.05
N GLN A 411 18.20 -22.34 -22.18
CA GLN A 411 17.16 -23.38 -22.21
C GLN A 411 17.71 -24.73 -21.77
N LYS A 412 18.90 -25.14 -22.27
CA LYS A 412 19.59 -26.36 -21.85
C LYS A 412 19.92 -26.35 -20.36
N LEU A 413 20.48 -25.25 -19.85
CA LEU A 413 20.74 -25.08 -18.43
C LEU A 413 19.47 -25.31 -17.60
N LYS A 414 18.36 -24.67 -18.00
CA LYS A 414 17.06 -24.81 -17.30
C LYS A 414 16.56 -26.25 -17.29
N THR A 415 16.56 -26.90 -18.43
CA THR A 415 15.90 -28.21 -18.58
C THR A 415 16.79 -29.38 -18.19
N GLU A 416 18.06 -29.36 -18.57
CA GLU A 416 18.99 -30.50 -18.38
C GLU A 416 19.66 -30.47 -17.00
N HIS A 417 19.96 -29.27 -16.45
CA HIS A 417 20.72 -29.13 -15.21
C HIS A 417 19.88 -28.67 -14.02
N LEU A 418 18.89 -27.76 -14.23
CA LEU A 418 18.04 -27.25 -13.15
C LEU A 418 16.68 -27.97 -13.03
N GLY A 419 16.39 -28.92 -13.92
CA GLY A 419 15.20 -29.77 -13.87
C GLY A 419 13.89 -29.06 -14.18
N ASN A 420 13.92 -27.85 -14.77
CA ASN A 420 12.73 -27.13 -15.20
C ASN A 420 12.08 -27.85 -16.40
N ARG A 421 10.77 -28.01 -16.38
CA ARG A 421 10.02 -28.58 -17.50
C ARG A 421 9.79 -27.59 -18.64
N ASN A 422 9.78 -26.27 -18.32
CA ASN A 422 9.54 -25.20 -19.28
C ASN A 422 10.86 -24.63 -19.81
N PRO A 423 11.21 -24.85 -21.08
CA PRO A 423 12.44 -24.30 -21.67
C PRO A 423 12.35 -22.78 -21.93
N ARG A 424 11.16 -22.22 -22.05
CA ARG A 424 10.96 -20.79 -22.41
C ARG A 424 11.56 -19.88 -21.38
N LEU A 425 12.19 -18.79 -21.83
CA LEU A 425 12.77 -17.81 -20.90
C LEU A 425 11.68 -16.96 -20.24
N HIS A 426 11.79 -16.82 -18.93
CA HIS A 426 11.05 -15.86 -18.11
C HIS A 426 11.64 -14.45 -18.25
N THR A 427 10.92 -13.45 -17.76
CA THR A 427 11.32 -12.03 -17.92
C THR A 427 12.65 -11.70 -17.25
N ASP A 428 12.98 -12.31 -16.10
CA ASP A 428 14.27 -12.13 -15.41
C ASP A 428 15.44 -12.71 -16.23
N GLU A 429 15.27 -13.91 -16.78
CA GLU A 429 16.27 -14.56 -17.64
C GLU A 429 16.51 -13.76 -18.92
N VAL A 430 15.45 -13.22 -19.51
CA VAL A 430 15.54 -12.31 -20.66
C VAL A 430 16.30 -11.04 -20.31
N LEU A 431 16.03 -10.41 -19.19
CA LEU A 431 16.73 -9.19 -18.75
C LEU A 431 18.22 -9.45 -18.47
N ILE A 432 18.56 -10.62 -17.90
CA ILE A 432 19.96 -11.04 -17.70
C ILE A 432 20.64 -11.25 -19.06
N ALA A 433 20.00 -11.96 -19.98
CA ALA A 433 20.54 -12.18 -21.34
C ALA A 433 20.75 -10.86 -22.09
N LEU A 434 19.78 -9.95 -22.04
CA LEU A 434 19.90 -8.60 -22.61
C LEU A 434 21.07 -7.83 -22.00
N SER A 435 21.24 -7.89 -20.65
CA SER A 435 22.34 -7.22 -19.96
C SER A 435 23.71 -7.70 -20.42
N ILE A 436 23.85 -9.02 -20.67
CA ILE A 436 25.09 -9.62 -21.19
C ILE A 436 25.32 -9.18 -22.65
N CYS A 437 24.29 -9.24 -23.49
CA CYS A 437 24.38 -8.85 -24.90
C CYS A 437 24.69 -7.34 -25.05
N ALA A 438 24.20 -6.50 -24.15
CA ALA A 438 24.41 -5.05 -24.16
C ALA A 438 25.89 -4.66 -24.04
N VAL A 439 26.74 -5.52 -23.43
CA VAL A 439 28.18 -5.25 -23.27
C VAL A 439 28.89 -5.07 -24.62
N THR A 440 28.45 -5.82 -25.63
CA THR A 440 29.09 -5.82 -26.95
C THR A 440 28.21 -5.31 -28.09
N ASN A 441 26.90 -5.13 -27.81
CA ASN A 441 25.92 -4.70 -28.81
C ASN A 441 25.27 -3.36 -28.42
N PRO A 442 25.66 -2.21 -29.06
CA PRO A 442 25.09 -0.90 -28.77
C PRO A 442 23.57 -0.81 -28.98
N THR A 443 23.00 -1.60 -29.90
CA THR A 443 21.55 -1.64 -30.13
C THR A 443 20.81 -2.23 -28.93
N VAL A 444 21.36 -3.28 -28.32
CA VAL A 444 20.81 -3.87 -27.09
C VAL A 444 20.97 -2.93 -25.92
N GLN A 445 22.12 -2.24 -25.81
CA GLN A 445 22.31 -1.21 -24.77
C GLN A 445 21.28 -0.10 -24.88
N LYS A 446 20.95 0.35 -26.12
CA LYS A 446 19.91 1.35 -26.35
C LYS A 446 18.54 0.86 -25.84
N ALA A 447 18.17 -0.40 -26.12
CA ALA A 447 16.93 -0.99 -25.61
C ALA A 447 16.93 -1.06 -24.08
N MET A 448 18.02 -1.47 -23.44
CA MET A 448 18.13 -1.56 -21.98
C MET A 448 17.99 -0.21 -21.29
N ASN A 449 18.44 0.87 -21.92
CA ASN A 449 18.29 2.23 -21.39
C ASN A 449 16.82 2.67 -21.29
N GLU A 450 15.91 2.02 -22.03
CA GLU A 450 14.47 2.32 -22.01
C GLU A 450 13.70 1.65 -20.87
N LEU A 451 14.32 0.76 -20.09
CA LEU A 451 13.63 0.04 -19.00
C LEU A 451 12.89 0.94 -18.02
N HIS A 452 13.45 2.11 -17.72
CA HIS A 452 12.82 3.07 -16.80
C HIS A 452 11.52 3.67 -17.34
N ASN A 453 11.34 3.69 -18.68
CA ASN A 453 10.14 4.20 -19.33
C ASN A 453 8.94 3.25 -19.24
N LEU A 454 9.16 1.98 -18.82
CA LEU A 454 8.10 1.01 -18.60
C LEU A 454 7.35 1.24 -17.27
N SER A 455 7.92 1.99 -16.34
CA SER A 455 7.30 2.25 -15.05
C SER A 455 5.97 2.99 -15.20
N GLY A 456 4.91 2.43 -14.61
CA GLY A 456 3.53 2.95 -14.67
C GLY A 456 2.78 2.59 -15.95
N CYS A 457 3.36 1.78 -16.85
CA CYS A 457 2.62 1.22 -17.98
C CYS A 457 1.62 0.16 -17.50
N GLU A 458 0.51 0.05 -18.24
CA GLU A 458 -0.53 -0.95 -17.99
C GLU A 458 -0.23 -2.21 -18.81
N VAL A 459 -0.30 -3.38 -18.17
CA VAL A 459 -0.05 -4.68 -18.81
C VAL A 459 -1.16 -5.67 -18.52
N HIS A 460 -1.52 -6.47 -19.50
CA HIS A 460 -2.40 -7.61 -19.33
C HIS A 460 -1.83 -8.87 -19.98
N SER A 461 -1.95 -10.00 -19.29
CA SER A 461 -1.62 -11.32 -19.82
C SER A 461 -2.87 -12.18 -19.97
N SER A 462 -2.99 -12.90 -21.08
CA SER A 462 -4.12 -13.82 -21.32
C SER A 462 -4.10 -15.08 -20.45
N VAL A 463 -3.07 -15.25 -19.61
CA VAL A 463 -2.91 -16.35 -18.65
C VAL A 463 -2.26 -15.85 -17.37
N ILE A 464 -2.45 -16.58 -16.27
CA ILE A 464 -1.73 -16.35 -15.00
C ILE A 464 -0.22 -16.51 -15.27
N LEU A 465 0.55 -15.51 -14.87
CA LEU A 465 2.00 -15.55 -14.99
C LEU A 465 2.65 -16.27 -13.81
N SER A 466 3.93 -16.64 -14.00
CA SER A 466 4.76 -17.15 -12.92
C SER A 466 5.04 -16.06 -11.89
N HIS A 467 5.27 -16.44 -10.63
CA HIS A 467 5.69 -15.52 -9.59
C HIS A 467 6.98 -14.73 -9.94
N ILE A 468 7.85 -15.33 -10.75
CA ILE A 468 9.08 -14.70 -11.24
C ILE A 468 8.73 -13.51 -12.14
N ASP A 469 7.87 -13.73 -13.13
CA ASP A 469 7.44 -12.66 -14.06
C ASP A 469 6.69 -11.56 -13.32
N GLU A 470 5.77 -11.91 -12.40
CA GLU A 470 5.04 -10.94 -11.57
C GLU A 470 6.00 -10.05 -10.76
N ASN A 471 7.03 -10.64 -10.15
CA ASN A 471 8.03 -9.89 -9.37
C ASN A 471 8.87 -8.95 -10.24
N VAL A 472 9.24 -9.37 -11.45
CA VAL A 472 9.97 -8.50 -12.39
C VAL A 472 9.11 -7.30 -12.76
N PHE A 473 7.85 -7.49 -13.16
CA PHE A 473 6.96 -6.39 -13.48
C PHE A 473 6.71 -5.45 -12.30
N LYS A 474 6.54 -6.00 -11.12
CA LYS A 474 6.42 -5.19 -9.88
C LYS A 474 7.67 -4.35 -9.64
N LYS A 475 8.88 -4.89 -9.82
CA LYS A 475 10.15 -4.16 -9.65
C LYS A 475 10.36 -3.09 -10.71
N LEU A 476 9.88 -3.33 -11.94
CA LEU A 476 9.87 -2.34 -13.03
C LEU A 476 8.79 -1.27 -12.86
N GLY A 477 7.92 -1.39 -11.84
CA GLY A 477 6.82 -0.46 -11.60
C GLY A 477 5.68 -0.57 -12.61
N ILE A 478 5.52 -1.73 -13.24
CA ILE A 478 4.47 -2.02 -14.24
C ILE A 478 3.20 -2.48 -13.53
N ASN A 479 2.04 -2.02 -13.99
CA ASN A 479 0.72 -2.38 -13.48
C ASN A 479 0.18 -3.62 -14.21
N LEU A 480 0.48 -4.81 -13.69
CA LEU A 480 0.11 -6.08 -14.29
C LEU A 480 -1.31 -6.52 -13.90
N THR A 481 -2.03 -7.09 -14.87
CA THR A 481 -3.23 -7.94 -14.69
C THR A 481 -3.11 -9.22 -15.50
N CYS A 482 -3.82 -10.28 -15.09
CA CYS A 482 -3.85 -11.56 -15.79
C CYS A 482 -5.28 -12.08 -15.89
N GLU A 483 -5.60 -12.80 -17.00
CA GLU A 483 -6.78 -13.65 -17.02
C GLU A 483 -6.65 -14.77 -15.98
N PRO A 484 -7.74 -15.17 -15.30
CA PRO A 484 -7.74 -16.24 -14.31
C PRO A 484 -7.71 -17.63 -14.94
N LYS A 485 -6.78 -17.81 -15.86
CA LYS A 485 -6.58 -19.05 -16.64
C LYS A 485 -5.14 -19.51 -16.56
N TYR A 486 -4.92 -20.80 -16.32
CA TYR A 486 -3.58 -21.35 -16.47
C TYR A 486 -3.30 -21.64 -17.94
N GLN A 487 -2.04 -21.56 -18.31
CA GLN A 487 -1.61 -22.03 -19.62
C GLN A 487 -1.83 -23.55 -19.68
N GLU A 488 -2.73 -24.00 -20.55
CA GLU A 488 -2.99 -25.43 -20.78
C GLU A 488 -1.85 -26.07 -21.58
N ASN A 489 -0.71 -26.30 -20.94
CA ASN A 489 0.41 -26.96 -21.58
C ASN A 489 1.05 -27.96 -20.62
N LYS A 490 1.59 -29.05 -21.17
CA LYS A 490 2.31 -30.14 -20.46
C LYS A 490 3.45 -29.64 -19.54
N PHE A 491 3.87 -28.39 -19.69
CA PHE A 491 4.94 -27.76 -18.89
C PHE A 491 4.50 -27.28 -17.50
N TYR A 492 3.20 -27.17 -17.23
CA TYR A 492 2.64 -26.62 -15.98
C TYR A 492 1.77 -27.63 -15.21
N GLN A 493 1.65 -28.89 -15.70
CA GLN A 493 1.01 -29.94 -14.93
C GLN A 493 2.03 -30.53 -13.95
N ASN A 494 1.76 -30.34 -12.64
CA ASN A 494 2.45 -31.06 -11.57
C ASN A 494 1.94 -32.50 -11.49
#